data_bb6abc5b9179d8c681a127ce152e7fe8
#
_entry.id   bb6abc5b9179d8c681a127ce152e7fe8
#
_cell.length_a   1.000
_cell.length_b   1.000
_cell.length_c   1.000
_cell.angle_alpha   90.00
_cell.angle_beta   90.00
_cell.angle_gamma   90.00
#
_symmetry.space_group_name_H-M   'P 1'
#
loop_
_entity.id
_entity.type
_entity.pdbx_description
1 polymer ?
#
loop_
_entity_poly.entity_id
_entity_poly.type
_entity_poly.pdbx_seq_one_letter_code
_entity_poly.pdbx_strand_id
1 'polypeptide(L)'
;ETPRYEFKQGLLRLSNDRKYDKALENQILKTICAIANIGSKSEGYIFIGVADKEADAKRIQELDGIMAVTISNHSVVGIDREANILGITLEDYCRRIVGFIKASALSDALILSVLSNIDIIDYRSMSVIRIKVPSQTEISYYEDEVYERQYNNTVKVESPKAIMAIAKRFS
;
A
#
# COMPACT_ATOMS: atom_id res chain seq x y z
N GLU A 1 0.04 -16.11 -1.48
CA GLU A 1 0.50 -14.72 -1.48
C GLU A 1 2.00 -14.65 -1.61
N THR A 2 2.49 -13.72 -2.41
CA THR A 2 3.92 -13.47 -2.56
C THR A 2 4.29 -12.20 -1.78
N PRO A 3 5.56 -12.05 -1.36
CA PRO A 3 5.99 -10.84 -0.66
C PRO A 3 5.87 -9.56 -1.51
N ARG A 4 5.63 -9.68 -2.82
CA ARG A 4 5.52 -8.55 -3.74
C ARG A 4 4.15 -7.87 -3.75
N TYR A 5 3.17 -8.40 -3.03
CA TYR A 5 1.80 -7.86 -3.02
C TYR A 5 1.38 -7.47 -1.61
N GLU A 6 0.64 -6.37 -1.51
CA GLU A 6 0.00 -5.92 -0.29
C GLU A 6 -1.40 -5.41 -0.59
N PHE A 7 -2.33 -5.66 0.32
CA PHE A 7 -3.73 -5.27 0.18
C PHE A 7 -4.15 -4.44 1.39
N LYS A 8 -4.77 -3.30 1.12
CA LYS A 8 -5.32 -2.41 2.15
C LYS A 8 -6.77 -2.10 1.82
N GLN A 9 -7.65 -2.19 2.80
CA GLN A 9 -9.06 -1.92 2.58
C GLN A 9 -9.32 -0.44 2.24
N GLY A 10 -8.51 0.48 2.72
CA GLY A 10 -8.65 1.92 2.52
C GLY A 10 -7.76 2.71 3.46
N LEU A 11 -8.10 3.97 3.68
CA LEU A 11 -7.35 4.91 4.53
C LEU A 11 -8.12 5.32 5.80
N LEU A 12 -9.37 4.89 5.95
CA LEU A 12 -10.20 5.20 7.10
C LEU A 12 -10.24 4.02 8.07
N ARG A 13 -10.31 4.33 9.36
CA ARG A 13 -10.49 3.32 10.40
C ARG A 13 -11.83 2.61 10.25
N LEU A 14 -11.86 1.33 10.54
CA LEU A 14 -13.08 0.52 10.57
C LEU A 14 -13.78 0.65 11.93
N SER A 15 -13.90 1.88 12.41
CA SER A 15 -14.59 2.28 13.62
C SER A 15 -15.85 3.07 13.27
N ASN A 16 -16.74 3.27 14.22
CA ASN A 16 -18.00 3.99 13.99
C ASN A 16 -17.77 5.44 13.52
N ASP A 17 -16.68 6.07 13.95
CA ASP A 17 -16.34 7.45 13.59
C ASP A 17 -15.69 7.58 12.22
N ARG A 18 -15.24 6.48 11.61
CA ARG A 18 -14.64 6.41 10.28
C ARG A 18 -13.54 7.48 10.08
N LYS A 19 -12.70 7.70 11.08
CA LYS A 19 -11.63 8.68 11.01
C LYS A 19 -10.52 8.24 10.07
N TYR A 20 -9.91 9.22 9.41
CA TYR A 20 -8.71 9.01 8.63
C TYR A 20 -7.58 8.48 9.53
N ASP A 21 -6.91 7.44 9.08
CA ASP A 21 -5.89 6.77 9.88
C ASP A 21 -4.47 7.02 9.32
N LYS A 22 -3.77 7.94 9.95
CA LYS A 22 -2.38 8.25 9.58
C LYS A 22 -1.44 7.05 9.73
N ALA A 23 -1.75 6.11 10.59
CA ALA A 23 -0.95 4.90 10.74
C ALA A 23 -0.97 4.05 9.46
N LEU A 24 -2.07 4.08 8.71
CA LEU A 24 -2.17 3.40 7.41
C LEU A 24 -1.23 4.03 6.38
N GLU A 25 -1.06 5.35 6.37
CA GLU A 25 -0.07 6.01 5.50
C GLU A 25 1.33 5.47 5.78
N ASN A 26 1.74 5.46 7.06
CA ASN A 26 3.04 4.94 7.46
C ASN A 26 3.24 3.49 7.06
N GLN A 27 2.22 2.65 7.22
CA GLN A 27 2.29 1.24 6.83
C GLN A 27 2.49 1.09 5.31
N ILE A 28 1.78 1.89 4.52
CA ILE A 28 1.94 1.90 3.06
C ILE A 28 3.36 2.30 2.68
N LEU A 29 3.90 3.36 3.28
CA LEU A 29 5.25 3.85 2.98
C LEU A 29 6.32 2.82 3.37
N LYS A 30 6.22 2.21 4.53
CA LYS A 30 7.12 1.12 4.95
C LYS A 30 7.05 -0.06 3.99
N THR A 31 5.86 -0.40 3.53
CA THR A 31 5.65 -1.52 2.61
C THR A 31 6.21 -1.20 1.22
N ILE A 32 6.07 0.02 0.73
CA ILE A 32 6.72 0.47 -0.51
C ILE A 32 8.23 0.25 -0.41
N CYS A 33 8.85 0.72 0.67
CA CYS A 33 10.28 0.53 0.93
C CYS A 33 10.65 -0.96 0.96
N ALA A 34 9.89 -1.76 1.68
CA ALA A 34 10.16 -3.18 1.83
C ALA A 34 10.02 -3.96 0.50
N ILE A 35 9.04 -3.63 -0.32
CA ILE A 35 8.87 -4.23 -1.65
C ILE A 35 10.06 -3.85 -2.54
N ALA A 36 10.48 -2.58 -2.52
CA ALA A 36 11.64 -2.12 -3.27
C ALA A 36 12.92 -2.86 -2.89
N ASN A 37 13.03 -3.32 -1.65
CA ASN A 37 14.19 -4.03 -1.13
C ASN A 37 14.19 -5.54 -1.39
N ILE A 38 13.19 -6.07 -2.11
CA ILE A 38 13.19 -7.50 -2.47
C ILE A 38 14.37 -7.82 -3.38
N GLY A 39 14.68 -6.96 -4.34
CA GLY A 39 15.84 -7.14 -5.20
C GLY A 39 15.78 -6.29 -6.45
N SER A 40 16.90 -6.25 -7.18
CA SER A 40 17.08 -5.38 -8.36
C SER A 40 16.21 -5.75 -9.56
N LYS A 41 15.63 -6.94 -9.56
CA LYS A 41 14.75 -7.42 -10.65
C LYS A 41 13.32 -7.68 -10.19
N SER A 42 12.98 -7.21 -9.00
CA SER A 42 11.68 -7.45 -8.40
C SER A 42 10.85 -6.18 -8.38
N GLU A 43 9.65 -6.27 -8.89
CA GLU A 43 8.64 -5.24 -8.74
C GLU A 43 7.47 -5.79 -7.94
N GLY A 44 6.68 -4.91 -7.35
CA GLY A 44 5.52 -5.33 -6.59
C GLY A 44 4.41 -4.31 -6.64
N TYR A 45 3.32 -4.62 -5.93
CA TYR A 45 2.09 -3.86 -6.02
C TYR A 45 1.43 -3.73 -4.66
N ILE A 46 0.84 -2.56 -4.43
CA ILE A 46 -0.07 -2.33 -3.30
C ILE A 46 -1.43 -1.97 -3.89
N PHE A 47 -2.47 -2.67 -3.43
CA PHE A 47 -3.84 -2.41 -3.83
C PHE A 47 -4.60 -1.81 -2.66
N ILE A 48 -5.21 -0.63 -2.87
CA ILE A 48 -6.04 0.06 -1.88
C ILE A 48 -7.50 -0.02 -2.34
N GLY A 49 -8.35 -0.55 -1.49
CA GLY A 49 -9.73 -0.89 -1.82
C GLY A 49 -9.98 -2.39 -1.85
N VAL A 50 -9.04 -3.17 -1.29
CA VAL A 50 -9.14 -4.63 -1.20
C VAL A 50 -8.89 -5.04 0.25
N ALA A 51 -9.86 -5.68 0.87
CA ALA A 51 -9.73 -6.20 2.22
C ALA A 51 -9.05 -7.56 2.19
N ASP A 52 -7.97 -7.70 2.93
CA ASP A 52 -7.21 -8.95 3.04
C ASP A 52 -7.91 -9.94 3.98
N LYS A 53 -8.64 -9.45 4.96
CA LYS A 53 -9.33 -10.26 5.96
C LYS A 53 -10.84 -10.23 5.75
N GLU A 54 -11.47 -11.40 5.88
CA GLU A 54 -12.93 -11.53 5.81
C GLU A 54 -13.63 -10.68 6.88
N ALA A 55 -13.04 -10.59 8.07
CA ALA A 55 -13.58 -9.78 9.17
C ALA A 55 -13.67 -8.29 8.78
N ASP A 56 -12.69 -7.78 8.05
CA ASP A 56 -12.69 -6.38 7.58
C ASP A 56 -13.78 -6.17 6.53
N ALA A 57 -13.96 -7.11 5.60
CA ALA A 57 -15.03 -7.05 4.60
C ALA A 57 -16.41 -7.05 5.25
N LYS A 58 -16.62 -7.85 6.27
CA LYS A 58 -17.87 -7.86 7.06
C LYS A 58 -18.10 -6.52 7.77
N ARG A 59 -17.06 -5.99 8.39
CA ARG A 59 -17.15 -4.71 9.09
C ARG A 59 -17.47 -3.57 8.13
N ILE A 60 -16.90 -3.58 6.94
CA ILE A 60 -17.19 -2.61 5.88
C ILE A 60 -18.66 -2.71 5.44
N GLN A 61 -19.18 -3.92 5.30
CA GLN A 61 -20.61 -4.12 4.99
C GLN A 61 -21.50 -3.52 6.08
N GLU A 62 -21.15 -3.70 7.35
CA GLU A 62 -21.91 -3.12 8.47
C GLU A 62 -21.85 -1.60 8.50
N LEU A 63 -20.66 -1.02 8.28
CA LEU A 63 -20.44 0.42 8.36
C LEU A 63 -20.88 1.17 7.12
N ASP A 64 -20.58 0.66 5.95
CA ASP A 64 -20.69 1.37 4.67
C ASP A 64 -21.80 0.80 3.77
N GLY A 65 -22.39 -0.33 4.13
CA GLY A 65 -23.42 -0.98 3.33
C GLY A 65 -22.92 -1.56 2.00
N ILE A 66 -21.61 -1.76 1.86
CA ILE A 66 -20.99 -2.28 0.64
C ILE A 66 -20.79 -3.78 0.76
N MET A 67 -21.31 -4.52 -0.24
CA MET A 67 -21.08 -5.95 -0.36
C MET A 67 -19.78 -6.18 -1.15
N ALA A 68 -18.82 -6.83 -0.52
CA ALA A 68 -17.54 -7.14 -1.16
C ALA A 68 -17.70 -8.14 -2.31
N VAL A 69 -16.85 -7.99 -3.32
CA VAL A 69 -16.69 -8.99 -4.39
C VAL A 69 -15.45 -9.82 -4.08
N THR A 70 -15.64 -11.12 -3.85
CA THR A 70 -14.54 -12.02 -3.50
C THR A 70 -13.83 -12.50 -4.75
N ILE A 71 -12.50 -12.36 -4.76
CA ILE A 71 -11.63 -12.90 -5.79
C ILE A 71 -10.47 -13.59 -5.08
N SER A 72 -10.27 -14.91 -5.30
CA SER A 72 -9.13 -15.67 -4.77
C SER A 72 -8.85 -15.34 -3.32
N ASN A 73 -9.58 -15.48 -2.34
CA ASN A 73 -9.38 -15.19 -0.91
C ASN A 73 -9.26 -13.69 -0.56
N HIS A 74 -9.43 -12.78 -1.53
CA HIS A 74 -9.43 -11.34 -1.28
C HIS A 74 -10.81 -10.78 -1.54
N SER A 75 -11.17 -9.73 -0.80
CA SER A 75 -12.47 -9.08 -0.91
C SER A 75 -12.29 -7.66 -1.45
N VAL A 76 -12.74 -7.43 -2.68
CA VAL A 76 -12.73 -6.09 -3.27
C VAL A 76 -13.89 -5.30 -2.67
N VAL A 77 -13.57 -4.19 -2.03
CA VAL A 77 -14.54 -3.31 -1.36
C VAL A 77 -14.57 -1.92 -1.97
N GLY A 78 -13.56 -1.57 -2.76
CA GLY A 78 -13.43 -0.27 -3.42
C GLY A 78 -13.10 0.86 -2.46
N ILE A 79 -12.67 1.97 -3.06
CA ILE A 79 -12.41 3.23 -2.33
C ILE A 79 -13.57 4.21 -2.47
N ASP A 80 -14.55 3.93 -3.34
CA ASP A 80 -15.69 4.81 -3.60
C ASP A 80 -16.47 5.14 -2.31
N ARG A 81 -16.66 4.15 -1.44
CA ARG A 81 -17.29 4.30 -0.13
C ARG A 81 -16.55 5.31 0.76
N GLU A 82 -15.21 5.29 0.73
CA GLU A 82 -14.39 6.22 1.51
C GLU A 82 -14.41 7.63 0.92
N ALA A 83 -14.34 7.75 -0.40
CA ALA A 83 -14.48 9.03 -1.08
C ALA A 83 -15.83 9.68 -0.73
N ASN A 84 -16.91 8.91 -0.71
CA ASN A 84 -18.24 9.39 -0.30
C ASN A 84 -18.26 9.87 1.17
N ILE A 85 -17.68 9.11 2.08
CA ILE A 85 -17.59 9.49 3.50
C ILE A 85 -16.81 10.81 3.64
N LEU A 86 -15.70 10.95 2.91
CA LEU A 86 -14.84 12.14 2.96
C LEU A 86 -15.43 13.32 2.17
N GLY A 87 -16.44 13.10 1.34
CA GLY A 87 -17.03 14.12 0.50
C GLY A 87 -16.08 14.63 -0.59
N ILE A 88 -15.26 13.75 -1.14
CA ILE A 88 -14.26 14.07 -2.17
C ILE A 88 -14.44 13.19 -3.41
N THR A 89 -13.82 13.59 -4.51
CA THR A 89 -13.79 12.81 -5.74
C THR A 89 -12.76 11.67 -5.65
N LEU A 90 -12.83 10.72 -6.57
CA LEU A 90 -11.83 9.64 -6.67
C LEU A 90 -10.45 10.22 -7.00
N GLU A 91 -10.39 11.25 -7.85
CA GLU A 91 -9.16 11.95 -8.18
C GLU A 91 -8.54 12.60 -6.94
N ASP A 92 -9.36 13.23 -6.10
CA ASP A 92 -8.90 13.84 -4.85
C ASP A 92 -8.40 12.79 -3.86
N TYR A 93 -9.06 11.64 -3.81
CA TYR A 93 -8.60 10.51 -3.01
C TYR A 93 -7.22 10.03 -3.48
N CYS A 94 -7.05 9.86 -4.78
CA CYS A 94 -5.77 9.49 -5.39
C CYS A 94 -4.69 10.54 -5.12
N ARG A 95 -5.02 11.83 -5.20
CA ARG A 95 -4.09 12.92 -4.88
C ARG A 95 -3.61 12.89 -3.43
N ARG A 96 -4.42 12.44 -2.49
CA ARG A 96 -3.96 12.26 -1.10
C ARG A 96 -2.83 11.23 -1.02
N ILE A 97 -2.98 10.14 -1.75
CA ILE A 97 -1.95 9.09 -1.79
C ILE A 97 -0.68 9.62 -2.46
N VAL A 98 -0.82 10.26 -3.60
CA VAL A 98 0.31 10.92 -4.29
C VAL A 98 0.98 11.94 -3.34
N GLY A 99 0.17 12.72 -2.63
CA GLY A 99 0.65 13.74 -1.70
C GLY A 99 1.48 13.18 -0.56
N PHE A 100 1.00 12.14 0.13
CA PHE A 100 1.77 11.60 1.24
C PHE A 100 3.01 10.82 0.79
N ILE A 101 2.98 10.20 -0.39
CA ILE A 101 4.18 9.55 -0.97
C ILE A 101 5.21 10.62 -1.34
N LYS A 102 4.79 11.68 -2.02
CA LYS A 102 5.66 12.78 -2.47
C LYS A 102 6.32 13.50 -1.29
N ALA A 103 5.58 13.70 -0.21
CA ALA A 103 6.06 14.39 0.99
C ALA A 103 6.80 13.47 1.96
N SER A 104 6.91 12.17 1.68
CA SER A 104 7.47 11.19 2.59
C SER A 104 9.00 11.23 2.64
N ALA A 105 9.54 10.56 3.63
CA ALA A 105 10.98 10.34 3.79
C ALA A 105 11.48 9.03 3.14
N LEU A 106 10.80 8.58 2.07
CA LEU A 106 11.31 7.52 1.21
C LEU A 106 12.52 8.01 0.40
N SER A 107 13.38 7.09 -0.01
CA SER A 107 14.49 7.40 -0.93
C SER A 107 13.97 8.16 -2.15
N ASP A 108 14.68 9.20 -2.58
CA ASP A 108 14.24 10.07 -3.68
C ASP A 108 13.97 9.31 -4.97
N ALA A 109 14.85 8.40 -5.34
CA ALA A 109 14.68 7.57 -6.54
C ALA A 109 13.42 6.71 -6.47
N LEU A 110 13.10 6.19 -5.29
CA LEU A 110 11.92 5.38 -5.07
C LEU A 110 10.64 6.22 -5.19
N ILE A 111 10.62 7.42 -4.60
CA ILE A 111 9.49 8.35 -4.73
C ILE A 111 9.20 8.61 -6.21
N LEU A 112 10.22 8.99 -6.98
CA LEU A 112 10.06 9.28 -8.41
C LEU A 112 9.51 8.08 -9.19
N SER A 113 10.03 6.89 -8.90
CA SER A 113 9.58 5.66 -9.55
C SER A 113 8.11 5.34 -9.25
N VAL A 114 7.71 5.47 -7.98
CA VAL A 114 6.36 5.12 -7.55
C VAL A 114 5.34 6.13 -8.04
N LEU A 115 5.65 7.44 -8.00
CA LEU A 115 4.71 8.49 -8.41
C LEU A 115 4.26 8.37 -9.86
N SER A 116 5.08 7.78 -10.72
CA SER A 116 4.75 7.54 -12.13
C SER A 116 3.90 6.29 -12.35
N ASN A 117 3.57 5.56 -11.30
CA ASN A 117 2.97 4.22 -11.39
C ASN A 117 1.82 4.03 -10.41
N ILE A 118 0.97 5.05 -10.27
CA ILE A 118 -0.24 5.00 -9.44
C ILE A 118 -1.45 5.13 -10.36
N ASP A 119 -2.31 4.11 -10.35
CA ASP A 119 -3.48 4.04 -11.21
C ASP A 119 -4.76 3.79 -10.41
N ILE A 120 -5.88 4.28 -10.94
CA ILE A 120 -7.21 3.90 -10.48
C ILE A 120 -7.72 2.82 -11.44
N ILE A 121 -8.10 1.67 -10.90
CA ILE A 121 -8.59 0.53 -11.66
C ILE A 121 -10.06 0.30 -11.32
N ASP A 122 -10.91 0.15 -12.33
CA ASP A 122 -12.29 -0.25 -12.13
C ASP A 122 -12.41 -1.77 -12.10
N TYR A 123 -13.12 -2.26 -11.10
CA TYR A 123 -13.47 -3.67 -11.00
C TYR A 123 -14.94 -3.80 -10.58
N ARG A 124 -15.80 -4.26 -11.49
CA ARG A 124 -17.23 -4.45 -11.25
C ARG A 124 -17.88 -3.26 -10.54
N SER A 125 -17.68 -2.07 -11.09
CA SER A 125 -18.22 -0.79 -10.58
C SER A 125 -17.60 -0.34 -9.25
N MET A 126 -16.51 -0.97 -8.81
CA MET A 126 -15.72 -0.54 -7.67
C MET A 126 -14.38 -0.02 -8.15
N SER A 127 -13.89 1.05 -7.52
CA SER A 127 -12.58 1.64 -7.83
C SER A 127 -11.54 1.16 -6.84
N VAL A 128 -10.39 0.74 -7.36
CA VAL A 128 -9.25 0.26 -6.58
C VAL A 128 -8.04 1.06 -7.03
N ILE A 129 -7.23 1.53 -6.08
CA ILE A 129 -5.96 2.17 -6.41
C ILE A 129 -4.87 1.11 -6.43
N ARG A 130 -4.13 1.07 -7.54
CA ARG A 130 -2.95 0.23 -7.68
C ARG A 130 -1.71 1.11 -7.62
N ILE A 131 -0.82 0.80 -6.70
CA ILE A 131 0.50 1.40 -6.60
C ILE A 131 1.50 0.35 -7.05
N LYS A 132 2.14 0.58 -8.18
CA LYS A 132 3.26 -0.26 -8.61
C LYS A 132 4.54 0.26 -7.97
N VAL A 133 5.30 -0.64 -7.36
CA VAL A 133 6.65 -0.36 -6.85
C VAL A 133 7.63 -0.96 -7.85
N PRO A 134 8.22 -0.13 -8.74
CA PRO A 134 9.17 -0.63 -9.73
C PRO A 134 10.45 -1.13 -9.08
N SER A 135 11.16 -2.01 -9.77
CA SER A 135 12.48 -2.46 -9.33
C SER A 135 13.44 -1.27 -9.23
N GLN A 136 14.31 -1.31 -8.22
CA GLN A 136 15.30 -0.28 -7.94
C GLN A 136 16.70 -0.81 -8.23
N THR A 137 17.67 0.10 -8.35
CA THR A 137 19.07 -0.26 -8.62
C THR A 137 19.90 -0.33 -7.35
N GLU A 138 19.36 0.12 -6.24
CA GLU A 138 20.04 0.12 -4.94
C GLU A 138 19.04 -0.04 -3.81
N ILE A 139 19.54 -0.27 -2.61
CA ILE A 139 18.72 -0.39 -1.40
C ILE A 139 17.92 0.90 -1.18
N SER A 140 16.71 0.76 -0.72
CA SER A 140 15.80 1.87 -0.43
C SER A 140 15.64 2.07 1.08
N TYR A 141 15.34 3.30 1.47
CA TYR A 141 15.15 3.71 2.86
C TYR A 141 13.80 4.39 3.05
N TYR A 142 13.31 4.33 4.26
CA TYR A 142 12.20 5.15 4.74
C TYR A 142 12.57 5.68 6.14
N GLU A 143 12.59 7.02 6.29
CA GLU A 143 13.04 7.69 7.52
C GLU A 143 14.44 7.23 7.95
N ASP A 144 15.35 7.09 6.99
CA ASP A 144 16.74 6.59 7.17
C ASP A 144 16.82 5.16 7.74
N GLU A 145 15.72 4.41 7.65
CA GLU A 145 15.64 3.04 8.12
C GLU A 145 15.36 2.09 6.96
N VAL A 146 15.72 0.82 7.14
CA VAL A 146 15.56 -0.23 6.14
C VAL A 146 14.41 -1.14 6.54
N TYR A 147 13.55 -1.44 5.59
CA TYR A 147 12.43 -2.38 5.75
C TYR A 147 12.54 -3.48 4.71
N GLU A 148 12.12 -4.68 5.08
CA GLU A 148 12.04 -5.82 4.15
C GLU A 148 10.73 -6.56 4.29
N ARG A 149 10.39 -7.32 3.26
CA ARG A 149 9.24 -8.21 3.28
C ARG A 149 9.65 -9.58 3.81
N GLN A 150 8.93 -10.02 4.83
CA GLN A 150 8.99 -11.41 5.32
C GLN A 150 7.63 -12.02 5.06
N TYR A 151 7.49 -12.75 3.95
CA TYR A 151 6.22 -13.19 3.38
C TYR A 151 5.30 -11.98 3.12
N ASN A 152 4.19 -11.87 3.83
CA ASN A 152 3.23 -10.77 3.72
C ASN A 152 3.42 -9.69 4.80
N ASN A 153 4.49 -9.75 5.57
CA ASN A 153 4.78 -8.77 6.62
C ASN A 153 5.88 -7.80 6.20
N THR A 154 5.74 -6.56 6.62
CA THR A 154 6.77 -5.52 6.48
C THR A 154 7.50 -5.40 7.82
N VAL A 155 8.80 -5.61 7.79
CA VAL A 155 9.63 -5.69 8.99
C VAL A 155 10.80 -4.72 8.90
N LYS A 156 11.05 -3.99 9.98
CA LYS A 156 12.24 -3.13 10.10
C LYS A 156 13.48 -3.99 10.27
N VAL A 157 14.53 -3.64 9.54
CA VAL A 157 15.82 -4.32 9.59
C VAL A 157 16.82 -3.43 10.31
N GLU A 158 17.31 -3.87 11.48
CA GLU A 158 18.17 -3.07 12.33
C GLU A 158 19.63 -3.54 12.36
N SER A 159 19.85 -4.84 12.17
CA SER A 159 21.21 -5.42 12.20
C SER A 159 22.02 -4.93 11.00
N PRO A 160 23.25 -4.39 11.19
CA PRO A 160 24.12 -4.02 10.09
C PRO A 160 24.39 -5.17 9.12
N LYS A 161 24.54 -6.38 9.63
CA LYS A 161 24.74 -7.59 8.82
C LYS A 161 23.54 -7.86 7.91
N ALA A 162 22.32 -7.74 8.43
CA ALA A 162 21.11 -7.96 7.65
C ALA A 162 20.91 -6.85 6.60
N ILE A 163 21.22 -5.60 6.93
CA ILE A 163 21.19 -4.48 5.99
C ILE A 163 22.18 -4.70 4.84
N MET A 164 23.39 -5.15 5.15
CA MET A 164 24.39 -5.47 4.13
C MET A 164 23.93 -6.62 3.22
N ALA A 165 23.24 -7.61 3.77
CA ALA A 165 22.69 -8.71 2.99
C ALA A 165 21.63 -8.21 1.99
N ILE A 166 20.80 -7.25 2.39
CA ILE A 166 19.82 -6.63 1.49
C ILE A 166 20.55 -5.82 0.41
N ALA A 167 21.53 -5.01 0.78
CA ALA A 167 22.30 -4.21 -0.19
C ALA A 167 22.94 -5.07 -1.29
N LYS A 168 23.39 -6.27 -0.94
CA LYS A 168 23.97 -7.23 -1.92
C LYS A 168 22.97 -7.73 -2.96
N ARG A 169 21.67 -7.63 -2.70
CA ARG A 169 20.63 -8.01 -3.69
C ARG A 169 20.67 -7.11 -4.92
N PHE A 170 21.35 -5.96 -4.83
CA PHE A 170 21.43 -4.94 -5.88
C PHE A 170 22.80 -4.87 -6.56
N SER A 171 23.70 -5.76 -6.20
CA SER A 171 25.05 -5.81 -6.82
C SER A 171 25.09 -6.74 -8.03
#